data_7b5f1f72d7e890ede98a25c0add840b2
#
_entry.id   7b5f1f72d7e890ede98a25c0add840b2
#
_cell.length_a   1.000
_cell.length_b   1.000
_cell.length_c   1.000
_cell.angle_alpha   90.00
_cell.angle_beta   90.00
_cell.angle_gamma   90.00
#
_symmetry.space_group_name_H-M   'P 1'
#
loop_
_entity.id
_entity.type
_entity.pdbx_description
1 polymer ?
#
loop_
_entity_poly.entity_id
_entity_poly.type
_entity_poly.pdbx_seq_one_letter_code
_entity_poly.pdbx_strand_id
1 'polypeptide(L)'
;MTKKEIVKTISEEIGLTQLKTKEIVQKTFDAIVETLVEDGRIELRNFGVFEVKKRAARKARNPRTGTRVDVPTKFVVTFKPGKEMEEKVRLLEEREAAREGNGAPSSG
;
A
#
# COMPACT_ATOMS: atom_id res chain seq x y z
N MET A 1 -10.95 0.09 7.67
CA MET A 1 -9.95 0.70 8.57
C MET A 1 -9.44 2.01 7.99
N THR A 2 -9.41 3.05 8.78
CA THR A 2 -8.95 4.37 8.35
C THR A 2 -7.81 4.83 9.24
N LYS A 3 -7.11 5.88 8.80
CA LYS A 3 -6.05 6.48 9.62
C LYS A 3 -6.56 6.90 10.99
N LYS A 4 -7.79 7.41 11.05
CA LYS A 4 -8.42 7.83 12.31
C LYS A 4 -8.59 6.66 13.28
N GLU A 5 -8.97 5.51 12.78
CA GLU A 5 -9.14 4.31 13.60
C GLU A 5 -7.79 3.77 14.08
N ILE A 6 -6.78 3.85 13.24
CA ILE A 6 -5.42 3.46 13.61
C ILE A 6 -4.91 4.36 14.74
N VAL A 7 -5.12 5.67 14.64
CA VAL A 7 -4.74 6.63 15.67
C VAL A 7 -5.42 6.30 17.00
N LYS A 8 -6.70 6.02 16.96
CA LYS A 8 -7.46 5.66 18.15
C LYS A 8 -6.90 4.42 18.84
N THR A 9 -6.68 3.37 18.06
CA THR A 9 -6.14 2.11 18.55
C THR A 9 -4.77 2.30 19.19
N ILE A 10 -3.88 3.01 18.51
CA ILE A 10 -2.54 3.25 19.03
C ILE A 10 -2.58 4.08 20.30
N SER A 11 -3.40 5.13 20.35
CA SER A 11 -3.51 5.99 21.53
C SER A 11 -3.95 5.20 22.75
N GLU A 12 -4.88 4.27 22.58
CA GLU A 12 -5.34 3.41 23.67
C GLU A 12 -4.27 2.44 24.12
N GLU A 13 -3.53 1.85 23.20
CA GLU A 13 -2.48 0.88 23.52
C GLU A 13 -1.29 1.48 24.26
N ILE A 14 -0.87 2.67 23.84
CA ILE A 14 0.33 3.29 24.43
C ILE A 14 0.04 4.36 25.48
N GLY A 15 -1.24 4.65 25.72
CA GLY A 15 -1.63 5.60 26.77
C GLY A 15 -1.37 7.07 26.45
N LEU A 16 -1.35 7.42 25.17
CA LEU A 16 -1.23 8.81 24.74
C LEU A 16 -2.59 9.36 24.34
N THR A 17 -2.70 10.69 24.32
CA THR A 17 -3.93 11.33 23.82
C THR A 17 -4.07 11.06 22.32
N GLN A 18 -5.30 11.10 21.84
CA GLN A 18 -5.54 10.94 20.40
C GLN A 18 -4.90 12.08 19.61
N LEU A 19 -4.91 13.29 20.14
CA LEU A 19 -4.30 14.43 19.48
C LEU A 19 -2.79 14.23 19.26
N LYS A 20 -2.09 13.80 20.32
CA LYS A 20 -0.65 13.55 20.25
C LYS A 20 -0.33 12.39 19.31
N THR A 21 -1.11 11.33 19.40
CA THR A 21 -0.94 10.16 18.53
C THR A 21 -1.18 10.52 17.07
N LYS A 22 -2.20 11.32 16.81
CA LYS A 22 -2.49 11.79 15.44
C LYS A 22 -1.31 12.55 14.86
N GLU A 23 -0.70 13.41 15.66
CA GLU A 23 0.47 14.17 15.25
C GLU A 23 1.63 13.25 14.85
N ILE A 24 1.90 12.25 15.69
CA ILE A 24 2.98 11.29 15.42
C ILE A 24 2.72 10.50 14.15
N VAL A 25 1.51 9.98 13.99
CA VAL A 25 1.14 9.20 12.82
C VAL A 25 1.22 10.04 11.56
N GLN A 26 0.71 11.28 11.60
CA GLN A 26 0.74 12.15 10.44
C GLN A 26 2.16 12.53 10.04
N LYS A 27 3.01 12.84 11.01
CA LYS A 27 4.41 13.15 10.73
C LYS A 27 5.16 11.96 10.14
N THR A 28 4.79 10.76 10.56
CA THR A 28 5.38 9.53 9.98
C THR A 28 5.03 9.41 8.50
N PHE A 29 3.77 9.58 8.15
CA PHE A 29 3.35 9.51 6.75
C PHE A 29 3.95 10.65 5.92
N ASP A 30 4.00 11.86 6.46
CA ASP A 30 4.61 12.99 5.78
C ASP A 30 6.09 12.73 5.49
N ALA A 31 6.81 12.15 6.44
CA ALA A 31 8.22 11.82 6.28
C ALA A 31 8.42 10.77 5.17
N ILE A 32 7.51 9.80 5.08
CA ILE A 32 7.56 8.79 4.01
C ILE A 32 7.41 9.46 2.65
N VAL A 33 6.42 10.35 2.51
CA VAL A 33 6.17 11.05 1.26
C VAL A 33 7.35 11.93 0.87
N GLU A 34 7.90 12.69 1.81
CA GLU A 34 9.05 13.56 1.56
C GLU A 34 10.27 12.76 1.11
N THR A 35 10.53 11.63 1.75
CA THR A 35 11.65 10.76 1.37
C THR A 35 11.47 10.22 -0.04
N LEU A 36 10.25 9.84 -0.40
CA LEU A 36 9.96 9.38 -1.76
C LEU A 36 10.19 10.46 -2.80
N VAL A 37 9.82 11.69 -2.49
CA VAL A 37 10.02 12.81 -3.41
C VAL A 37 11.50 13.13 -3.59
N GLU A 38 12.29 13.07 -2.54
CA GLU A 38 13.70 13.41 -2.59
C GLU A 38 14.58 12.26 -3.06
N ASP A 39 14.41 11.07 -2.47
CA ASP A 39 15.30 9.95 -2.70
C ASP A 39 14.74 8.90 -3.67
N GLY A 40 13.46 8.95 -3.94
CA GLY A 40 12.82 8.02 -4.86
C GLY A 40 12.55 6.64 -4.27
N ARG A 41 12.97 6.38 -3.04
CA ARG A 41 12.82 5.06 -2.43
C ARG A 41 12.91 5.17 -0.91
N ILE A 42 12.06 4.42 -0.23
CA ILE A 42 12.18 4.25 1.22
C ILE A 42 11.98 2.79 1.57
N GLU A 43 12.91 2.24 2.32
CA GLU A 43 12.84 0.88 2.80
C GLU A 43 12.45 0.89 4.28
N LEU A 44 11.33 0.24 4.57
CA LEU A 44 10.82 0.09 5.93
C LEU A 44 10.98 -1.36 6.31
N ARG A 45 12.01 -1.64 7.10
CA ARG A 45 12.36 -3.00 7.49
C ARG A 45 11.18 -3.74 8.07
N ASN A 46 10.98 -4.97 7.64
CA ASN A 46 9.88 -5.85 8.03
C ASN A 46 8.49 -5.42 7.55
N PHE A 47 8.40 -4.28 6.90
CA PHE A 47 7.14 -3.78 6.35
C PHE A 47 7.13 -3.88 4.83
N GLY A 48 8.03 -3.17 4.18
CA GLY A 48 8.13 -3.19 2.73
C GLY A 48 8.92 -2.01 2.20
N VAL A 49 8.91 -1.87 0.90
CA VAL A 49 9.64 -0.83 0.19
C VAL A 49 8.67 -0.04 -0.69
N PHE A 50 8.68 1.27 -0.54
CA PHE A 50 8.01 2.18 -1.47
C PHE A 50 9.05 2.72 -2.42
N GLU A 51 8.72 2.76 -3.69
CA GLU A 51 9.64 3.24 -4.71
C GLU A 51 8.89 4.04 -5.77
N VAL A 52 9.50 5.17 -6.16
CA VAL A 52 8.98 5.97 -7.25
C VAL A 52 9.54 5.41 -8.55
N LYS A 53 8.68 5.13 -9.51
CA LYS A 53 9.09 4.65 -10.83
C LYS A 53 8.60 5.58 -11.90
N LYS A 54 9.44 5.76 -12.90
CA LYS A 54 9.09 6.55 -14.07
C LYS A 54 8.49 5.65 -15.13
N ARG A 55 7.28 5.95 -15.55
CA ARG A 55 6.64 5.27 -16.66
C ARG A 55 6.86 6.09 -17.91
N ALA A 56 7.54 5.52 -18.88
CA ALA A 56 7.85 6.20 -20.13
C ALA A 56 6.58 6.54 -20.90
N ALA A 57 6.66 7.62 -21.66
CA ALA A 57 5.59 7.99 -22.59
C ALA A 57 5.38 6.87 -23.60
N ARG A 58 4.15 6.61 -23.93
CA ARG A 58 3.80 5.57 -24.88
C ARG A 58 2.57 5.96 -25.67
N LYS A 59 2.37 5.31 -26.80
CA LYS A 59 1.14 5.44 -27.55
C LYS A 59 0.23 4.28 -27.20
N ALA A 60 -1.00 4.62 -26.88
CA ALA A 60 -2.02 3.65 -26.56
C ALA A 60 -3.18 3.81 -27.56
N ARG A 61 -4.06 2.83 -27.61
CA ARG A 61 -5.23 2.89 -28.45
C ARG A 61 -6.48 2.91 -27.56
N ASN A 62 -7.35 3.86 -27.84
CA ASN A 62 -8.63 3.92 -27.14
C ASN A 62 -9.47 2.71 -27.55
N PRO A 63 -9.82 1.82 -26.61
CA PRO A 63 -10.56 0.60 -26.93
C PRO A 63 -11.97 0.87 -27.48
N ARG A 64 -12.54 2.05 -27.21
CA ARG A 64 -13.86 2.41 -27.65
C ARG A 64 -13.88 2.90 -29.10
N THR A 65 -12.91 3.74 -29.47
CA THR A 65 -12.89 4.39 -30.78
C THR A 65 -11.80 3.87 -31.70
N GLY A 66 -10.85 3.13 -31.19
CA GLY A 66 -9.68 2.69 -31.92
C GLY A 66 -8.68 3.80 -32.21
N THR A 67 -8.93 5.01 -31.73
CA THR A 67 -8.05 6.16 -31.91
C THR A 67 -6.79 6.04 -31.07
N ARG A 68 -5.65 6.40 -31.64
CA ARG A 68 -4.39 6.43 -30.90
C ARG A 68 -4.37 7.60 -29.94
N VAL A 69 -3.93 7.32 -28.72
CA VAL A 69 -3.83 8.32 -27.66
C VAL A 69 -2.41 8.33 -27.14
N ASP A 70 -1.83 9.51 -27.01
CA ASP A 70 -0.51 9.64 -26.42
C ASP A 70 -0.63 9.61 -24.90
N VAL A 71 0.08 8.68 -24.27
CA VAL A 71 0.16 8.59 -22.81
C VAL A 71 1.47 9.24 -22.39
N PRO A 72 1.43 10.36 -21.66
CA PRO A 72 2.65 11.06 -21.30
C PRO A 72 3.46 10.30 -20.26
N THR A 73 4.74 10.66 -20.16
CA THR A 73 5.61 10.18 -19.09
C THR A 73 5.05 10.63 -17.76
N LYS A 74 5.03 9.73 -16.79
CA LYS A 74 4.60 10.06 -15.43
C LYS A 74 5.38 9.28 -14.40
N PHE A 75 5.36 9.79 -13.17
CA PHE A 75 5.94 9.09 -12.03
C PHE A 75 4.83 8.41 -11.25
N VAL A 76 5.09 7.19 -10.79
CA VAL A 76 4.14 6.43 -9.99
C VAL A 76 4.84 5.88 -8.77
N VAL A 77 4.09 5.63 -7.71
CA VAL A 77 4.62 5.01 -6.50
C VAL A 77 4.22 3.54 -6.52
N THR A 78 5.20 2.68 -6.32
CA THR A 78 4.97 1.24 -6.19
C THR A 78 5.31 0.82 -4.77
N PHE A 79 4.63 -0.20 -4.29
CA PHE A 79 4.90 -0.78 -2.98
C PHE A 79 5.21 -2.26 -3.16
N LYS A 80 6.35 -2.67 -2.59
CA LYS A 80 6.72 -4.08 -2.54
C LYS A 80 6.70 -4.51 -1.08
N PRO A 81 5.82 -5.44 -0.70
CA PRO A 81 5.76 -5.87 0.69
C PRO A 81 7.02 -6.60 1.10
N GLY A 82 7.37 -6.47 2.37
CA GLY A 82 8.49 -7.21 2.94
C GLY A 82 8.11 -8.65 3.22
N LYS A 83 9.10 -9.47 3.48
CA LYS A 83 8.93 -10.91 3.70
C LYS A 83 7.95 -11.21 4.84
N GLU A 84 8.07 -10.47 5.93
CA GLU A 84 7.21 -10.69 7.10
C GLU A 84 5.75 -10.38 6.80
N MET A 85 5.50 -9.30 6.08
CA MET A 85 4.16 -8.94 5.65
C MET A 85 3.59 -10.00 4.70
N GLU A 86 4.39 -10.47 3.75
CA GLU A 86 3.97 -11.49 2.80
C GLU A 86 3.60 -12.80 3.52
N GLU A 87 4.37 -13.18 4.52
CA GLU A 87 4.09 -14.39 5.29
C GLU A 87 2.77 -14.28 6.05
N LYS A 88 2.50 -13.14 6.66
CA LYS A 88 1.25 -12.93 7.37
C LYS A 88 0.05 -12.92 6.45
N VAL A 89 0.19 -12.30 5.29
CA VAL A 89 -0.89 -12.27 4.29
C VAL A 89 -1.13 -13.64 3.69
N ARG A 90 -0.08 -14.46 3.57
CA ARG A 90 -0.22 -15.82 3.07
C ARG A 90 -1.14 -16.67 3.94
N LEU A 91 -1.27 -16.36 5.22
CA LEU A 91 -2.20 -17.05 6.10
C LEU A 91 -3.64 -16.94 5.63
N LEU A 92 -3.95 -15.92 4.81
CA LEU A 92 -5.28 -15.78 4.22
C LEU A 92 -5.56 -16.92 3.24
N GLU A 93 -4.53 -17.38 2.54
CA GLU A 93 -4.66 -18.50 1.61
C GLU A 93 -5.03 -19.77 2.36
N GLU A 94 -4.39 -19.99 3.52
CA GLU A 94 -4.67 -21.13 4.36
C GLU A 94 -6.09 -21.08 4.94
N ARG A 95 -6.52 -19.90 5.36
CA ARG A 95 -7.88 -19.69 5.84
C ARG A 95 -8.89 -19.98 4.75
N GLU A 96 -8.65 -19.50 3.56
CA GLU A 96 -9.55 -19.68 2.43
C GLU A 96 -9.60 -21.16 2.03
N ALA A 97 -8.45 -21.82 2.00
CA ALA A 97 -8.37 -23.24 1.72
C ALA A 97 -9.14 -24.07 2.76
N ALA A 98 -9.02 -23.71 4.04
CA ALA A 98 -9.75 -24.40 5.11
C ALA A 98 -11.26 -24.17 4.97
N ARG A 99 -11.66 -22.97 4.58
CA ARG A 99 -13.05 -22.62 4.37
C ARG A 99 -13.63 -23.38 3.17
N GLU A 100 -12.85 -23.49 2.10
CA GLU A 100 -13.23 -24.25 0.91
C GLU A 100 -13.32 -25.74 1.21
N GLY A 101 -12.43 -26.24 2.07
CA GLY A 101 -12.45 -27.62 2.53
C GLY A 101 -13.73 -27.99 3.24
N ASN A 102 -14.51 -27.01 3.68
CA ASN A 102 -15.81 -27.21 4.30
C ASN A 102 -16.96 -27.15 3.30
N GLY A 103 -16.67 -27.23 2.01
CA GLY A 103 -17.68 -27.39 0.98
C GLY A 103 -18.18 -26.15 0.31
N ALA A 104 -17.61 -24.99 0.58
CA ALA A 104 -17.95 -23.75 -0.10
C ALA A 104 -16.87 -23.42 -1.13
N PRO A 105 -17.10 -23.66 -2.42
CA PRO A 105 -16.10 -23.33 -3.42
C PRO A 105 -15.90 -21.83 -3.49
N SER A 106 -14.66 -21.41 -3.46
CA SER A 106 -14.31 -20.03 -3.68
C SER A 106 -14.49 -19.71 -5.16
N SER A 107 -15.13 -18.62 -5.44
CA SER A 107 -15.28 -18.12 -6.80
C SER A 107 -14.08 -17.28 -7.19
N GLY A 108 -13.01 -17.50 -6.57
CA GLY A 108 -11.78 -16.77 -6.70
C GLY A 108 -11.13 -16.40 -7.87
#